data_d9320b4e0aa9adfef205849ce9b01897
#
_entry.id   d9320b4e0aa9adfef205849ce9b01897
#
_cell.length_a   1.000
_cell.length_b   1.000
_cell.length_c   1.000
_cell.angle_alpha   90.00
_cell.angle_beta   90.00
_cell.angle_gamma   90.00
#
_symmetry.space_group_name_H-M   'P 1'
#
loop_
_entity.id
_entity.type
_entity.pdbx_description
1 polymer ?
#
loop_
_entity_poly.entity_id
_entity_poly.type
_entity_poly.pdbx_seq_one_letter_code
_entity_poly.pdbx_strand_id
1 'polypeptide(L)'
;MQNIGSMESKGWEFEVGGDIIRTKDFTWSSSMNLSHNTGKILTLEGDNSYHNGNGFVAPGTPGDAARMEAGSTIGSFYMWKFAGFDDEGSFLLYNKDGEVIPAAQKTENDKQYIGNYTPKLIIGWSHTLTYKNFDLGINLRSWIDFDVYNTCLLYTSDAAD
;
A
#
# COMPACT_ATOMS: atom_id res chain seq x y z
N MET A 1 15.88 23.72 14.46
CA MET A 1 15.10 22.93 13.49
C MET A 1 15.83 23.03 12.17
N GLN A 2 16.19 21.91 11.57
CA GLN A 2 16.83 21.86 10.26
C GLN A 2 15.86 21.20 9.29
N ASN A 3 15.67 21.77 8.11
CA ASN A 3 14.91 21.11 7.05
C ASN A 3 15.75 19.97 6.47
N ILE A 4 15.24 18.73 6.57
CA ILE A 4 15.96 17.52 6.13
C ILE A 4 15.50 17.02 4.77
N GLY A 5 14.54 17.70 4.13
CA GLY A 5 14.05 17.32 2.82
C GLY A 5 12.75 18.02 2.42
N SER A 6 12.32 17.78 1.20
CA SER A 6 11.05 18.24 0.67
C SER A 6 10.24 17.09 0.04
N MET A 7 8.93 17.17 0.18
CA MET A 7 7.97 16.22 -0.35
C MET A 7 6.88 16.95 -1.14
N GLU A 8 6.35 16.30 -2.14
CA GLU A 8 5.19 16.76 -2.89
C GLU A 8 4.05 15.76 -2.71
N SER A 9 2.84 16.27 -2.46
CA SER A 9 1.61 15.46 -2.47
C SER A 9 0.66 16.03 -3.51
N LYS A 10 0.13 15.16 -4.37
CA LYS A 10 -0.84 15.48 -5.41
C LYS A 10 -2.00 14.51 -5.35
N GLY A 11 -3.21 15.05 -5.47
CA GLY A 11 -4.39 14.23 -5.46
C GLY A 11 -5.60 14.95 -6.03
N TRP A 12 -6.67 14.20 -6.16
CA TRP A 12 -8.00 14.71 -6.50
C TRP A 12 -9.04 13.95 -5.68
N GLU A 13 -10.13 14.64 -5.42
CA GLU A 13 -11.29 14.09 -4.75
C GLU A 13 -12.53 14.46 -5.54
N PHE A 14 -13.45 13.51 -5.63
CA PHE A 14 -14.74 13.69 -6.27
C PHE A 14 -15.83 13.14 -5.36
N GLU A 15 -16.87 13.92 -5.17
CA GLU A 15 -18.05 13.50 -4.41
C GLU A 15 -19.30 13.83 -5.19
N VAL A 16 -20.24 12.88 -5.23
CA VAL A 16 -21.57 13.04 -5.79
C VAL A 16 -22.57 12.34 -4.92
N GLY A 17 -23.71 12.98 -4.67
CA GLY A 17 -24.77 12.38 -3.87
C GLY A 17 -26.11 13.06 -4.11
N GLY A 18 -27.17 12.34 -3.77
CA GLY A 18 -28.52 12.83 -3.88
C GLY A 18 -29.59 11.77 -3.61
N ASP A 19 -30.82 12.20 -3.67
CA ASP A 19 -31.96 11.31 -3.59
C ASP A 19 -32.23 10.69 -4.97
N ILE A 20 -32.07 9.36 -5.05
CA ILE A 20 -32.37 8.60 -6.27
C ILE A 20 -33.88 8.43 -6.43
N ILE A 21 -34.56 8.14 -5.31
CA ILE A 21 -36.02 7.99 -5.24
C ILE A 21 -36.51 8.73 -4.02
N ARG A 22 -37.55 9.55 -4.19
CA ARG A 22 -38.26 10.20 -3.08
C ARG A 22 -39.73 10.12 -3.34
N THR A 23 -40.45 9.37 -2.48
CA THR A 23 -41.89 9.24 -2.46
C THR A 23 -42.42 9.57 -1.06
N LYS A 24 -43.72 9.51 -0.85
CA LYS A 24 -44.34 9.77 0.47
C LYS A 24 -43.87 8.76 1.52
N ASP A 25 -43.73 7.50 1.17
CA ASP A 25 -43.45 6.39 2.09
C ASP A 25 -42.08 5.77 1.91
N PHE A 26 -41.32 6.14 0.84
CA PHE A 26 -40.02 5.59 0.53
C PHE A 26 -39.07 6.65 0.02
N THR A 27 -37.87 6.68 0.61
CA THR A 27 -36.77 7.52 0.15
C THR A 27 -35.55 6.64 -0.01
N TRP A 28 -34.83 6.79 -1.11
CA TRP A 28 -33.53 6.21 -1.33
C TRP A 28 -32.53 7.30 -1.71
N SER A 29 -31.59 7.55 -0.83
CA SER A 29 -30.48 8.48 -1.03
C SER A 29 -29.20 7.68 -1.23
N SER A 30 -28.33 8.16 -2.09
CA SER A 30 -27.01 7.56 -2.31
C SER A 30 -25.98 8.66 -2.46
N SER A 31 -24.78 8.41 -1.91
CA SER A 31 -23.62 9.26 -2.12
C SER A 31 -22.38 8.40 -2.39
N MET A 32 -21.54 8.86 -3.29
CA MET A 32 -20.28 8.22 -3.65
C MET A 32 -19.15 9.24 -3.59
N ASN A 33 -18.05 8.85 -2.97
CA ASN A 33 -16.81 9.60 -3.00
C ASN A 33 -15.69 8.77 -3.61
N LEU A 34 -14.82 9.43 -4.35
CA LEU A 34 -13.63 8.88 -4.96
C LEU A 34 -12.47 9.78 -4.57
N SER A 35 -11.37 9.19 -4.11
CA SER A 35 -10.15 9.94 -3.85
C SER A 35 -8.92 9.20 -4.35
N HIS A 36 -8.00 9.97 -4.91
CA HIS A 36 -6.68 9.54 -5.32
C HIS A 36 -5.66 10.50 -4.73
N ASN A 37 -4.63 9.96 -4.10
CA ASN A 37 -3.52 10.77 -3.60
C ASN A 37 -2.21 10.04 -3.84
N THR A 38 -1.19 10.78 -4.25
CA THR A 38 0.18 10.29 -4.41
C THR A 38 1.16 11.26 -3.76
N GLY A 39 2.13 10.70 -3.06
CA GLY A 39 3.21 11.46 -2.44
C GLY A 39 4.55 11.10 -3.07
N LYS A 40 5.39 12.09 -3.31
CA LYS A 40 6.74 11.91 -3.84
C LYS A 40 7.76 12.67 -3.00
N ILE A 41 8.89 12.03 -2.75
CA ILE A 41 10.03 12.67 -2.13
C ILE A 41 10.81 13.41 -3.21
N LEU A 42 10.97 14.72 -3.06
CA LEU A 42 11.68 15.55 -4.04
C LEU A 42 13.17 15.65 -3.71
N THR A 43 13.48 15.95 -2.45
CA THR A 43 14.85 16.10 -1.97
C THR A 43 14.98 15.53 -0.57
N LEU A 44 16.17 15.01 -0.27
CA LEU A 44 16.61 14.67 1.07
C LEU A 44 17.96 15.34 1.29
N GLU A 45 18.17 15.96 2.47
CA GLU A 45 19.45 16.55 2.84
C GLU A 45 20.24 15.58 3.73
N GLY A 46 21.57 15.57 3.56
CA GLY A 46 22.53 14.79 4.32
C GLY A 46 23.41 13.89 3.44
N ASP A 47 24.38 13.23 4.07
CA ASP A 47 25.33 12.32 3.38
C ASP A 47 24.67 11.02 2.88
N ASN A 48 23.45 10.76 3.33
CA ASN A 48 22.67 9.59 2.90
C ASN A 48 21.59 10.02 1.91
N SER A 49 21.69 9.54 0.70
CA SER A 49 20.67 9.74 -0.36
C SER A 49 19.34 9.04 -0.07
N TYR A 50 19.25 8.26 1.00
CA TYR A 50 18.04 7.53 1.40
C TYR A 50 17.96 7.35 2.92
N HIS A 51 16.73 7.16 3.41
CA HIS A 51 16.45 6.70 4.76
C HIS A 51 15.68 5.37 4.69
N ASN A 52 16.15 4.37 5.44
CA ASN A 52 15.41 3.14 5.62
C ASN A 52 14.29 3.34 6.64
N GLY A 53 13.10 2.90 6.30
CA GLY A 53 11.96 2.99 7.20
C GLY A 53 11.93 1.80 8.18
N ASN A 54 12.20 2.04 9.44
CA ASN A 54 12.03 1.07 10.53
C ASN A 54 10.54 0.90 10.86
N GLY A 55 9.70 0.56 9.86
CA GLY A 55 8.26 0.61 10.00
C GLY A 55 7.61 -0.66 10.55
N PHE A 56 8.32 -1.77 10.64
CA PHE A 56 7.70 -3.05 10.94
C PHE A 56 8.28 -3.67 12.20
N VAL A 57 7.59 -3.42 13.32
CA VAL A 57 7.83 -4.13 14.58
C VAL A 57 7.13 -5.47 14.49
N ALA A 58 7.83 -6.48 14.01
CA ALA A 58 7.36 -7.87 14.10
C ALA A 58 8.44 -8.73 14.74
N PRO A 59 8.06 -9.78 15.46
CA PRO A 59 8.99 -10.84 15.86
C PRO A 59 9.65 -11.40 14.60
N GLY A 60 10.98 -11.51 14.60
CA GLY A 60 11.73 -11.91 13.41
C GLY A 60 11.89 -10.76 12.41
N THR A 61 12.41 -9.65 12.89
CA THR A 61 12.60 -8.39 12.12
C THR A 61 13.01 -8.65 10.68
N PRO A 62 12.15 -8.40 9.67
CA PRO A 62 12.48 -8.67 8.26
C PRO A 62 13.41 -7.61 7.65
N GLY A 63 14.17 -6.92 8.47
CA GLY A 63 14.98 -5.79 8.03
C GLY A 63 14.14 -4.60 7.54
N ASP A 64 14.81 -3.64 6.94
CA ASP A 64 14.17 -2.44 6.40
C ASP A 64 13.42 -2.80 5.11
N ALA A 65 12.08 -2.87 5.21
CA ALA A 65 11.20 -3.18 4.08
C ALA A 65 10.80 -1.95 3.27
N ALA A 66 11.13 -0.74 3.75
CA ALA A 66 10.81 0.51 3.09
C ALA A 66 12.07 1.37 2.94
N ARG A 67 12.17 2.07 1.82
CA ARG A 67 13.23 3.05 1.56
C ARG A 67 12.62 4.35 1.08
N MET A 68 13.10 5.44 1.63
CA MET A 68 12.78 6.81 1.22
C MET A 68 14.02 7.42 0.58
N GLU A 69 13.93 7.72 -0.71
CA GLU A 69 14.99 8.42 -1.44
C GLU A 69 14.41 9.49 -2.36
N ALA A 70 15.22 10.43 -2.78
CA ALA A 70 14.79 11.47 -3.71
C ALA A 70 14.29 10.83 -5.02
N GLY A 71 13.08 11.19 -5.43
CA GLY A 71 12.40 10.63 -6.60
C GLY A 71 11.49 9.44 -6.30
N SER A 72 11.57 8.81 -5.12
CA SER A 72 10.70 7.69 -4.76
C SER A 72 9.29 8.14 -4.37
N THR A 73 8.32 7.23 -4.53
CA THR A 73 6.96 7.42 -4.05
C THR A 73 6.88 7.05 -2.57
N ILE A 74 6.18 7.87 -1.78
CA ILE A 74 5.94 7.59 -0.37
C ILE A 74 5.13 6.31 -0.23
N GLY A 75 5.55 5.44 0.68
CA GLY A 75 4.87 4.17 0.93
C GLY A 75 5.38 2.99 0.10
N SER A 76 6.47 3.18 -0.63
CA SER A 76 7.04 2.11 -1.46
C SER A 76 7.79 1.07 -0.63
N PHE A 77 7.56 -0.19 -0.92
CA PHE A 77 8.35 -1.32 -0.41
C PHE A 77 9.63 -1.48 -1.23
N TYR A 78 10.75 -1.60 -0.53
CA TYR A 78 12.08 -1.80 -1.12
C TYR A 78 12.70 -3.08 -0.59
N MET A 79 12.59 -4.16 -1.34
CA MET A 79 12.93 -5.51 -0.91
C MET A 79 13.44 -6.35 -2.09
N TRP A 80 13.89 -7.58 -1.79
CA TRP A 80 14.15 -8.59 -2.82
C TRP A 80 12.85 -9.06 -3.46
N LYS A 81 12.83 -9.09 -4.78
CA LYS A 81 11.67 -9.53 -5.55
C LYS A 81 11.70 -11.04 -5.74
N PHE A 82 10.64 -11.70 -5.29
CA PHE A 82 10.47 -13.15 -5.43
C PHE A 82 10.27 -13.56 -6.88
N ALA A 83 10.97 -14.62 -7.33
CA ALA A 83 10.91 -15.16 -8.67
C ALA A 83 10.28 -16.56 -8.75
N GLY A 84 10.12 -17.24 -7.62
CA GLY A 84 9.58 -18.61 -7.58
C GLY A 84 10.42 -19.53 -6.70
N PHE A 85 10.26 -20.82 -6.94
CA PHE A 85 11.03 -21.88 -6.30
C PHE A 85 11.79 -22.68 -7.36
N ASP A 86 12.93 -23.23 -7.00
CA ASP A 86 13.61 -24.24 -7.81
C ASP A 86 12.97 -25.64 -7.63
N ASP A 87 13.50 -26.63 -8.34
CA ASP A 87 13.00 -28.02 -8.28
C ASP A 87 13.20 -28.69 -6.90
N GLU A 88 14.05 -28.11 -6.06
CA GLU A 88 14.36 -28.57 -4.70
C GLU A 88 13.54 -27.80 -3.63
N GLY A 89 12.71 -26.82 -4.05
CA GLY A 89 11.87 -26.02 -3.18
C GLY A 89 12.57 -24.81 -2.56
N SER A 90 13.78 -24.47 -3.01
CA SER A 90 14.51 -23.30 -2.53
C SER A 90 14.02 -22.02 -3.19
N PHE A 91 14.08 -20.91 -2.47
CA PHE A 91 13.66 -19.60 -2.97
C PHE A 91 14.54 -19.09 -4.10
N LEU A 92 13.90 -18.62 -5.17
CA LEU A 92 14.50 -17.86 -6.26
C LEU A 92 14.10 -16.39 -6.18
N LEU A 93 15.03 -15.50 -6.49
CA LEU A 93 14.85 -14.06 -6.47
C LEU A 93 15.28 -13.44 -7.80
N TYR A 94 14.75 -12.28 -8.11
CA TYR A 94 15.28 -11.44 -9.19
C TYR A 94 16.41 -10.57 -8.65
N ASN A 95 17.55 -10.58 -9.35
CA ASN A 95 18.61 -9.60 -9.10
C ASN A 95 18.26 -8.23 -9.71
N LYS A 96 19.10 -7.22 -9.49
CA LYS A 96 18.90 -5.86 -10.02
C LYS A 96 18.82 -5.79 -11.55
N ASP A 97 19.40 -6.76 -12.26
CA ASP A 97 19.45 -6.83 -13.73
C ASP A 97 18.24 -7.63 -14.30
N GLY A 98 17.35 -8.13 -13.42
CA GLY A 98 16.17 -8.89 -13.78
C GLY A 98 16.41 -10.37 -14.03
N GLU A 99 17.59 -10.88 -13.72
CA GLU A 99 17.92 -12.30 -13.82
C GLU A 99 17.46 -13.05 -12.57
N VAL A 100 17.07 -14.31 -12.75
CA VAL A 100 16.66 -15.19 -11.64
C VAL A 100 17.89 -15.80 -11.01
N ILE A 101 18.06 -15.61 -9.71
CA ILE A 101 19.18 -16.14 -8.92
C ILE A 101 18.67 -16.91 -7.70
N PRO A 102 19.41 -17.90 -7.20
CA PRO A 102 19.14 -18.51 -5.90
C PRO A 102 19.18 -17.48 -4.76
N ALA A 103 18.28 -17.59 -3.80
CA ALA A 103 18.21 -16.65 -2.67
C ALA A 103 19.51 -16.59 -1.84
N ALA A 104 20.32 -17.66 -1.86
CA ALA A 104 21.63 -17.70 -1.20
C ALA A 104 22.67 -16.75 -1.84
N GLN A 105 22.46 -16.36 -3.09
CA GLN A 105 23.38 -15.47 -3.84
C GLN A 105 22.94 -13.99 -3.80
N LYS A 106 21.82 -13.69 -3.14
CA LYS A 106 21.30 -12.32 -3.06
C LYS A 106 22.28 -11.38 -2.37
N THR A 107 22.31 -10.14 -2.83
CA THR A 107 23.02 -9.03 -2.22
C THR A 107 22.05 -7.90 -1.85
N GLU A 108 22.50 -6.94 -1.04
CA GLU A 108 21.70 -5.73 -0.74
C GLU A 108 21.40 -4.89 -1.98
N ASN A 109 22.25 -4.98 -3.01
CA ASN A 109 22.08 -4.26 -4.28
C ASN A 109 20.98 -4.85 -5.17
N ASP A 110 20.48 -6.05 -4.86
CA ASP A 110 19.42 -6.71 -5.60
C ASP A 110 18.04 -6.33 -5.11
N LYS A 111 17.95 -5.53 -4.03
CA LYS A 111 16.70 -4.94 -3.57
C LYS A 111 16.17 -3.95 -4.59
N GLN A 112 14.87 -3.94 -4.78
CA GLN A 112 14.18 -3.05 -5.71
C GLN A 112 12.81 -2.63 -5.18
N TYR A 113 12.22 -1.61 -5.77
CA TYR A 113 10.85 -1.20 -5.45
C TYR A 113 9.87 -2.23 -6.02
N ILE A 114 9.13 -2.93 -5.13
CA ILE A 114 8.28 -4.06 -5.50
C ILE A 114 6.78 -3.80 -5.27
N GLY A 115 6.43 -2.73 -4.59
CA GLY A 115 5.05 -2.41 -4.29
C GLY A 115 4.89 -1.13 -3.50
N ASN A 116 3.64 -0.79 -3.17
CA ASN A 116 3.32 0.40 -2.39
C ASN A 116 2.08 0.15 -1.51
N TYR A 117 2.13 0.57 -0.24
CA TYR A 117 0.99 0.43 0.66
C TYR A 117 -0.08 1.52 0.49
N THR A 118 0.20 2.56 -0.30
CA THR A 118 -0.76 3.65 -0.54
C THR A 118 -1.72 3.25 -1.65
N PRO A 119 -3.03 3.14 -1.39
CA PRO A 119 -4.00 2.82 -2.43
C PRO A 119 -3.99 3.86 -3.55
N LYS A 120 -4.04 3.42 -4.81
CA LYS A 120 -4.18 4.33 -5.94
C LYS A 120 -5.56 4.96 -6.03
N LEU A 121 -6.58 4.28 -5.53
CA LEU A 121 -7.94 4.79 -5.50
C LEU A 121 -8.65 4.31 -4.24
N ILE A 122 -9.33 5.24 -3.57
CA ILE A 122 -10.22 4.94 -2.45
C ILE A 122 -11.64 5.29 -2.90
N ILE A 123 -12.56 4.36 -2.71
CA ILE A 123 -13.97 4.51 -3.04
C ILE A 123 -14.77 4.37 -1.77
N GLY A 124 -15.62 5.35 -1.48
CA GLY A 124 -16.68 5.25 -0.49
C GLY A 124 -18.04 5.33 -1.19
N TRP A 125 -18.95 4.45 -0.83
CA TRP A 125 -20.30 4.46 -1.38
C TRP A 125 -21.32 4.18 -0.27
N SER A 126 -22.19 5.16 -0.02
CA SER A 126 -23.20 5.13 1.03
C SER A 126 -24.59 5.12 0.44
N HIS A 127 -25.46 4.32 1.01
CA HIS A 127 -26.88 4.27 0.70
C HIS A 127 -27.67 4.43 1.97
N THR A 128 -28.73 5.23 1.92
CA THR A 128 -29.74 5.31 2.97
C THR A 128 -31.10 5.06 2.35
N LEU A 129 -31.78 4.06 2.86
CA LEU A 129 -33.14 3.70 2.45
C LEU A 129 -34.05 3.89 3.64
N THR A 130 -35.06 4.68 3.47
CA THR A 130 -36.13 4.90 4.47
C THR A 130 -37.47 4.44 3.92
N TYR A 131 -38.13 3.52 4.59
CA TYR A 131 -39.46 3.06 4.24
C TYR A 131 -40.37 3.14 5.46
N LYS A 132 -41.27 4.10 5.45
CA LYS A 132 -42.15 4.42 6.60
C LYS A 132 -41.33 4.68 7.87
N ASN A 133 -41.35 3.75 8.81
CA ASN A 133 -40.68 3.85 10.12
C ASN A 133 -39.38 3.02 10.16
N PHE A 134 -38.92 2.47 9.02
CA PHE A 134 -37.71 1.68 8.91
C PHE A 134 -36.65 2.43 8.14
N ASP A 135 -35.43 2.43 8.67
CA ASP A 135 -34.24 2.98 8.02
C ASP A 135 -33.18 1.88 7.87
N LEU A 136 -32.58 1.83 6.69
CA LEU A 136 -31.45 0.94 6.37
C LEU A 136 -30.30 1.77 5.80
N GLY A 137 -29.16 1.75 6.48
CA GLY A 137 -27.91 2.33 6.00
C GLY A 137 -26.94 1.26 5.53
N ILE A 138 -26.39 1.42 4.33
CA ILE A 138 -25.37 0.57 3.76
C ILE A 138 -24.17 1.44 3.40
N ASN A 139 -22.98 1.11 3.98
CA ASN A 139 -21.76 1.82 3.68
C ASN A 139 -20.73 0.82 3.13
N LEU A 140 -20.26 1.10 1.94
CA LEU A 140 -19.23 0.32 1.25
C LEU A 140 -17.95 1.16 1.16
N ARG A 141 -16.81 0.54 1.40
CA ARG A 141 -15.50 1.14 1.20
C ARG A 141 -14.59 0.18 0.47
N SER A 142 -13.87 0.68 -0.52
CA SER A 142 -12.90 -0.09 -1.27
C SER A 142 -11.60 0.68 -1.41
N TRP A 143 -10.50 -0.02 -1.27
CA TRP A 143 -9.14 0.44 -1.57
C TRP A 143 -8.63 -0.38 -2.74
N ILE A 144 -8.15 0.31 -3.76
CA ILE A 144 -7.77 -0.32 -5.03
C ILE A 144 -6.29 -0.10 -5.29
N ASP A 145 -5.64 -1.16 -5.72
CA ASP A 145 -4.25 -1.19 -6.17
C ASP A 145 -3.29 -0.68 -5.09
N PHE A 146 -3.12 -1.49 -4.05
CA PHE A 146 -2.14 -1.31 -3.00
C PHE A 146 -1.63 -2.69 -2.54
N ASP A 147 -0.47 -2.68 -1.93
CA ASP A 147 0.18 -3.88 -1.43
C ASP A 147 0.17 -3.91 0.11
N VAL A 148 0.08 -5.09 0.67
CA VAL A 148 0.13 -5.31 2.12
C VAL A 148 1.31 -6.20 2.45
N TYR A 149 2.19 -5.72 3.31
CA TYR A 149 3.27 -6.53 3.84
C TYR A 149 2.74 -7.44 4.95
N ASN A 150 2.70 -8.75 4.68
CA ASN A 150 2.18 -9.73 5.64
C ASN A 150 3.31 -10.27 6.53
N THR A 151 3.48 -9.67 7.70
CA THR A 151 4.46 -10.10 8.69
C THR A 151 4.07 -11.38 9.43
N CYS A 152 2.79 -11.78 9.41
CA CYS A 152 2.32 -12.97 10.11
C CYS A 152 2.86 -14.28 9.49
N LEU A 153 3.10 -14.28 8.17
CA LEU A 153 3.67 -15.46 7.49
C LEU A 153 5.10 -15.78 7.91
N LEU A 154 5.86 -14.77 8.34
CA LEU A 154 7.23 -14.98 8.85
C LEU A 154 7.23 -15.79 10.15
N TYR A 155 6.15 -15.70 10.93
CA TYR A 155 6.03 -16.38 12.23
C TYR A 155 5.61 -17.83 12.08
N THR A 156 4.88 -18.19 11.03
CA THR A 156 4.37 -19.55 10.84
C THR A 156 5.35 -20.48 10.15
N SER A 157 6.31 -19.96 9.39
CA SER A 157 7.35 -20.77 8.76
C SER A 157 8.49 -21.16 9.69
N ASP A 158 8.71 -20.38 10.77
CA ASP A 158 9.77 -20.63 11.77
C ASP A 158 9.29 -21.57 12.91
N ALA A 159 7.97 -21.78 13.03
CA ALA A 159 7.37 -22.64 14.07
C ALA A 159 7.10 -24.08 13.61
N ALA A 160 7.52 -24.45 12.39
CA ALA A 160 7.26 -25.77 11.79
C ALA A 160 8.52 -26.67 11.71
N ASP A 161 9.67 -26.22 12.26
CA ASP A 161 10.90 -27.01 12.41
C ASP A 161 11.05 -27.60 13.82
#